data_b9023d2978d19aa91216516f7342d6bd
#
_entry.id   b9023d2978d19aa91216516f7342d6bd
#
_cell.length_a   1.000
_cell.length_b   1.000
_cell.length_c   1.000
_cell.angle_alpha   90.00
_cell.angle_beta   90.00
_cell.angle_gamma   90.00
#
_symmetry.space_group_name_H-M   'P 1'
#
loop_
_entity.id
_entity.type
_entity.pdbx_description
1 polymer ?
#
loop_
_entity_poly.entity_id
_entity_poly.type
_entity_poly.pdbx_seq_one_letter_code
_entity_poly.pdbx_strand_id
1 'polypeptide(L)'
;HSTSRRQRQMCIRDSINGTTGQADYVDPGNTANNCKAVNTLGVKWDDAASKEDQLARIQTQKYIALFPLSNEGWAEQRRTGYPKFFVALVNKSNGAVDTQEGVRRVIYSSNAYDTNAEGVNGGIELLDKENTSKKGISGDKGGTHLWWDNANKGNF
;
A
#
# COMPACT_ATOMS: atom_id res chain seq x y z
N HIS A 1 -33.45 20.57 -8.42
CA HIS A 1 -32.51 20.52 -7.27
C HIS A 1 -32.73 19.33 -6.31
N SER A 2 -33.95 18.78 -6.20
CA SER A 2 -34.25 17.66 -5.29
C SER A 2 -33.72 16.29 -5.81
N THR A 3 -33.74 16.08 -7.12
CA THR A 3 -33.26 14.84 -7.74
C THR A 3 -31.75 14.64 -7.58
N SER A 4 -30.94 15.68 -7.71
CA SER A 4 -29.49 15.60 -7.58
C SER A 4 -29.05 15.29 -6.12
N ARG A 5 -29.78 15.73 -5.11
CA ARG A 5 -29.51 15.43 -3.71
C ARG A 5 -29.89 13.98 -3.37
N ARG A 6 -31.05 13.50 -3.83
CA ARG A 6 -31.48 12.11 -3.68
C ARG A 6 -30.52 11.16 -4.39
N GLN A 7 -30.07 11.50 -5.58
CA GLN A 7 -29.14 10.68 -6.35
C GLN A 7 -27.79 10.57 -5.65
N ARG A 8 -27.26 11.66 -5.08
CA ARG A 8 -26.05 11.64 -4.24
C ARG A 8 -26.23 10.80 -2.97
N GLN A 9 -27.36 10.92 -2.29
CA GLN A 9 -27.66 10.10 -1.11
C GLN A 9 -27.79 8.61 -1.46
N MET A 10 -28.38 8.27 -2.61
CA MET A 10 -28.42 6.89 -3.10
C MET A 10 -27.04 6.36 -3.41
N CYS A 11 -26.20 7.12 -4.13
CA CYS A 11 -24.82 6.72 -4.42
C CYS A 11 -23.97 6.49 -3.14
N ILE A 12 -24.10 7.38 -2.14
CA ILE A 12 -23.43 7.21 -0.83
C ILE A 12 -23.95 5.95 -0.14
N ARG A 13 -25.27 5.77 -0.08
CA ARG A 13 -25.89 4.61 0.56
C ARG A 13 -25.53 3.29 -0.12
N ASP A 14 -25.49 3.27 -1.46
CA ASP A 14 -25.09 2.10 -2.22
C ASP A 14 -23.59 1.82 -2.04
N SER A 15 -22.79 2.88 -1.97
CA SER A 15 -21.37 2.76 -1.70
C SER A 15 -21.08 2.12 -0.35
N ILE A 16 -21.72 2.57 0.75
CA ILE A 16 -21.48 2.01 2.11
C ILE A 16 -22.07 0.61 2.30
N ASN A 17 -22.98 0.18 1.44
CA ASN A 17 -23.55 -1.18 1.44
C ASN A 17 -22.89 -2.10 0.41
N GLY A 18 -21.87 -1.62 -0.30
CA GLY A 18 -21.16 -2.41 -1.30
C GLY A 18 -20.52 -3.65 -0.70
N THR A 19 -20.87 -4.82 -1.23
CA THR A 19 -20.32 -6.12 -0.81
C THR A 19 -19.13 -6.55 -1.64
N THR A 20 -18.94 -5.93 -2.81
CA THR A 20 -17.85 -6.21 -3.75
C THR A 20 -16.72 -5.21 -3.54
N GLY A 21 -15.48 -5.69 -3.58
CA GLY A 21 -14.30 -4.85 -3.53
C GLY A 21 -13.92 -4.28 -4.91
N GLN A 22 -12.64 -4.13 -5.12
CA GLN A 22 -12.06 -3.65 -6.36
C GLN A 22 -12.39 -4.60 -7.52
N ALA A 23 -12.76 -4.05 -8.68
CA ALA A 23 -12.92 -4.83 -9.92
C ALA A 23 -11.56 -5.12 -10.56
N ASP A 24 -11.48 -6.18 -11.36
CA ASP A 24 -10.34 -6.45 -12.24
C ASP A 24 -10.17 -5.26 -13.20
N TYR A 25 -8.92 -4.89 -13.45
CA TYR A 25 -8.61 -3.93 -14.50
C TYR A 25 -8.50 -4.65 -15.84
N VAL A 26 -9.27 -4.21 -16.80
CA VAL A 26 -9.26 -4.72 -18.18
C VAL A 26 -8.86 -3.56 -19.10
N ASP A 27 -7.70 -3.69 -19.75
CA ASP A 27 -7.21 -2.71 -20.72
C ASP A 27 -7.84 -2.99 -22.09
N PRO A 28 -8.64 -2.06 -22.63
CA PRO A 28 -9.28 -2.25 -23.92
C PRO A 28 -8.30 -2.22 -25.12
N GLY A 29 -7.10 -1.66 -24.92
CA GLY A 29 -6.09 -1.53 -25.97
C GLY A 29 -5.05 -2.64 -25.96
N ASN A 30 -4.77 -3.23 -24.79
CA ASN A 30 -3.75 -4.25 -24.67
C ASN A 30 -4.04 -5.20 -23.50
N THR A 31 -4.47 -6.40 -23.80
CA THR A 31 -4.81 -7.42 -22.79
C THR A 31 -3.63 -7.84 -21.91
N ALA A 32 -2.38 -7.61 -22.34
CA ALA A 32 -1.20 -7.85 -21.50
C ALA A 32 -1.14 -6.94 -20.26
N ASN A 33 -1.89 -5.83 -20.27
CA ASN A 33 -2.00 -4.90 -19.14
C ASN A 33 -3.12 -5.27 -18.17
N ASN A 34 -3.87 -6.33 -18.41
CA ASN A 34 -4.95 -6.76 -17.53
C ASN A 34 -4.40 -7.17 -16.17
N CYS A 35 -5.05 -6.68 -15.10
CA CYS A 35 -4.65 -6.96 -13.72
C CYS A 35 -5.85 -7.50 -12.93
N LYS A 36 -5.61 -8.56 -12.16
CA LYS A 36 -6.59 -9.07 -11.21
C LYS A 36 -6.67 -8.19 -9.97
N ALA A 37 -7.89 -7.97 -9.50
CA ALA A 37 -8.13 -7.26 -8.26
C ALA A 37 -7.50 -8.01 -7.07
N VAL A 38 -6.86 -7.27 -6.19
CA VAL A 38 -6.21 -7.81 -4.99
C VAL A 38 -7.01 -7.45 -3.74
N ASN A 39 -7.65 -6.26 -3.74
CA ASN A 39 -8.53 -5.84 -2.67
C ASN A 39 -9.97 -6.26 -2.99
N THR A 40 -10.37 -7.44 -2.54
CA THR A 40 -11.68 -8.04 -2.84
C THR A 40 -12.75 -7.75 -1.78
N LEU A 41 -12.38 -7.13 -0.67
CA LEU A 41 -13.31 -6.79 0.41
C LEU A 41 -14.16 -5.57 0.04
N GLY A 42 -15.48 -5.71 0.18
CA GLY A 42 -16.41 -4.59 0.02
C GLY A 42 -16.42 -3.65 1.22
N VAL A 43 -17.12 -2.53 1.07
CA VAL A 43 -17.19 -1.48 2.10
C VAL A 43 -18.13 -1.85 3.24
N LYS A 44 -19.18 -2.65 2.95
CA LYS A 44 -20.19 -3.03 3.94
C LYS A 44 -19.54 -3.66 5.17
N TRP A 45 -19.87 -3.10 6.33
CA TRP A 45 -19.38 -3.63 7.59
C TRP A 45 -19.97 -5.01 7.89
N ASP A 46 -19.17 -5.88 8.46
CA ASP A 46 -19.55 -7.22 8.87
C ASP A 46 -18.96 -7.50 10.26
N ASP A 47 -19.82 -7.59 11.25
CA ASP A 47 -19.43 -7.86 12.65
C ASP A 47 -18.90 -9.29 12.85
N ALA A 48 -19.27 -10.22 11.97
CA ALA A 48 -18.82 -11.61 12.00
C ALA A 48 -17.50 -11.84 11.25
N ALA A 49 -17.00 -10.85 10.51
CA ALA A 49 -15.76 -10.95 9.78
C ALA A 49 -14.54 -11.07 10.71
N SER A 50 -13.45 -11.62 10.19
CA SER A 50 -12.18 -11.67 10.93
C SER A 50 -11.70 -10.25 11.29
N LYS A 51 -10.90 -10.12 12.37
CA LYS A 51 -10.30 -8.83 12.76
C LYS A 51 -9.43 -8.25 11.65
N GLU A 52 -8.74 -9.10 10.88
CA GLU A 52 -7.95 -8.66 9.72
C GLU A 52 -8.85 -8.09 8.62
N ASP A 53 -9.99 -8.71 8.31
CA ASP A 53 -10.93 -8.19 7.31
C ASP A 53 -11.60 -6.88 7.77
N GLN A 54 -11.92 -6.78 9.05
CA GLN A 54 -12.44 -5.55 9.64
C GLN A 54 -11.41 -4.43 9.55
N LEU A 55 -10.15 -4.71 9.90
CA LEU A 55 -9.05 -3.77 9.77
C LEU A 55 -8.82 -3.36 8.31
N ALA A 56 -8.83 -4.32 7.38
CA ALA A 56 -8.67 -4.05 5.96
C ALA A 56 -9.73 -3.10 5.40
N ARG A 57 -11.00 -3.26 5.84
CA ARG A 57 -12.10 -2.34 5.48
C ARG A 57 -11.85 -0.94 6.02
N ILE A 58 -11.51 -0.82 7.31
CA ILE A 58 -11.22 0.47 7.95
C ILE A 58 -10.05 1.16 7.24
N GLN A 59 -8.96 0.45 7.01
CA GLN A 59 -7.75 1.02 6.40
C GLN A 59 -7.97 1.41 4.94
N THR A 60 -8.79 0.67 4.20
CA THR A 60 -9.16 1.05 2.84
C THR A 60 -9.95 2.36 2.82
N GLN A 61 -10.93 2.54 3.72
CA GLN A 61 -11.68 3.79 3.82
C GLN A 61 -10.80 4.95 4.31
N LYS A 62 -9.92 4.69 5.28
CA LYS A 62 -8.94 5.67 5.75
C LYS A 62 -8.01 6.12 4.62
N TYR A 63 -7.51 5.19 3.80
CA TYR A 63 -6.66 5.51 2.65
C TYR A 63 -7.35 6.45 1.67
N ILE A 64 -8.63 6.19 1.35
CA ILE A 64 -9.43 7.07 0.49
C ILE A 64 -9.64 8.44 1.13
N ALA A 65 -9.95 8.49 2.42
CA ALA A 65 -10.17 9.74 3.17
C ALA A 65 -8.89 10.58 3.31
N LEU A 66 -7.71 9.96 3.29
CA LEU A 66 -6.42 10.65 3.34
C LEU A 66 -6.01 11.31 2.01
N PHE A 67 -6.81 11.23 0.96
CA PHE A 67 -6.53 11.95 -0.28
C PHE A 67 -6.73 13.48 -0.06
N PRO A 68 -5.73 14.35 -0.36
CA PRO A 68 -4.47 14.11 -1.05
C PRO A 68 -3.24 13.93 -0.14
N LEU A 69 -3.39 13.58 1.13
CA LEU A 69 -2.29 13.38 2.09
C LEU A 69 -1.58 12.03 1.83
N SER A 70 -0.95 11.90 0.67
CA SER A 70 -0.39 10.65 0.16
C SER A 70 0.68 10.03 1.07
N ASN A 71 1.48 10.85 1.76
CA ASN A 71 2.52 10.37 2.67
C ASN A 71 1.93 9.60 3.86
N GLU A 72 0.83 10.11 4.43
CA GLU A 72 0.11 9.42 5.51
C GLU A 72 -0.52 8.11 5.02
N GLY A 73 -1.17 8.14 3.84
CA GLY A 73 -1.73 6.95 3.23
C GLY A 73 -0.67 5.87 2.96
N TRP A 74 0.50 6.28 2.49
CA TRP A 74 1.62 5.37 2.25
C TRP A 74 2.22 4.82 3.56
N ALA A 75 2.35 5.63 4.60
CA ALA A 75 2.81 5.18 5.91
C ALA A 75 1.86 4.15 6.52
N GLU A 76 0.55 4.42 6.51
CA GLU A 76 -0.47 3.48 7.00
C GLU A 76 -0.49 2.17 6.21
N GLN A 77 -0.37 2.23 4.88
CA GLN A 77 -0.32 1.04 4.05
C GLN A 77 0.90 0.16 4.40
N ARG A 78 2.07 0.74 4.63
CA ARG A 78 3.26 -0.01 5.06
C ARG A 78 3.09 -0.59 6.45
N ARG A 79 2.53 0.18 7.38
CA ARG A 79 2.32 -0.25 8.77
C ARG A 79 1.31 -1.39 8.88
N THR A 80 0.22 -1.37 8.12
CA THR A 80 -0.88 -2.32 8.23
C THR A 80 -0.91 -3.38 7.12
N GLY A 81 -0.27 -3.11 5.99
CA GLY A 81 -0.38 -3.91 4.77
C GLY A 81 -1.68 -3.66 3.99
N TYR A 82 -2.49 -2.65 4.37
CA TYR A 82 -3.78 -2.32 3.74
C TYR A 82 -3.83 -0.85 3.30
N PRO A 83 -4.56 -0.52 2.21
CA PRO A 83 -5.22 -1.47 1.29
C PRO A 83 -4.21 -2.27 0.46
N LYS A 84 -4.65 -3.39 -0.10
CA LYS A 84 -3.88 -4.12 -1.11
C LYS A 84 -4.02 -3.40 -2.45
N PHE A 85 -2.90 -3.18 -3.14
CA PHE A 85 -2.86 -2.53 -4.45
C PHE A 85 -2.66 -3.55 -5.57
N PHE A 86 -2.96 -3.15 -6.80
CA PHE A 86 -2.56 -3.92 -7.98
C PHE A 86 -1.04 -4.13 -7.98
N VAL A 87 -0.65 -5.34 -8.34
CA VAL A 87 0.76 -5.67 -8.51
C VAL A 87 1.29 -5.08 -9.81
N ALA A 88 2.46 -4.45 -9.78
CA ALA A 88 3.08 -3.90 -10.96
C ALA A 88 3.38 -5.01 -11.98
N LEU A 89 2.96 -4.83 -13.24
CA LEU A 89 3.21 -5.81 -14.31
C LEU A 89 4.69 -5.84 -14.75
N VAL A 90 5.35 -4.69 -14.66
CA VAL A 90 6.76 -4.54 -15.06
C VAL A 90 7.52 -3.86 -13.93
N ASN A 91 8.55 -4.51 -13.45
CA ASN A 91 9.47 -3.97 -12.45
C ASN A 91 10.86 -3.75 -13.09
N LYS A 92 11.26 -2.49 -13.23
CA LYS A 92 12.56 -2.08 -13.79
C LYS A 92 13.56 -1.64 -12.70
N SER A 93 13.33 -2.01 -11.44
CA SER A 93 14.17 -1.57 -10.31
C SER A 93 15.50 -2.34 -10.20
N ASN A 94 15.77 -3.32 -11.05
CA ASN A 94 16.96 -4.18 -10.97
C ASN A 94 17.16 -4.81 -9.57
N GLY A 95 16.06 -5.25 -8.93
CA GLY A 95 16.11 -5.88 -7.62
C GLY A 95 16.18 -4.89 -6.44
N ALA A 96 16.05 -3.59 -6.69
CA ALA A 96 15.99 -2.60 -5.60
C ALA A 96 14.62 -2.54 -4.90
N VAL A 97 13.56 -3.06 -5.54
CA VAL A 97 12.19 -3.10 -5.02
C VAL A 97 11.54 -4.44 -5.39
N ASP A 98 10.86 -5.07 -4.45
CA ASP A 98 10.04 -6.25 -4.76
C ASP A 98 8.76 -5.84 -5.50
N THR A 99 8.37 -6.64 -6.49
CA THR A 99 7.23 -6.33 -7.36
C THR A 99 5.89 -6.34 -6.62
N GLN A 100 5.74 -7.22 -5.62
CA GLN A 100 4.49 -7.36 -4.87
C GLN A 100 4.42 -6.39 -3.68
N GLU A 101 5.55 -6.15 -3.03
CA GLU A 101 5.62 -5.30 -1.84
C GLU A 101 5.73 -3.81 -2.17
N GLY A 102 6.22 -3.49 -3.38
CA GLY A 102 6.39 -2.12 -3.82
C GLY A 102 7.47 -1.35 -3.06
N VAL A 103 7.44 -0.03 -3.18
CA VAL A 103 8.41 0.85 -2.52
C VAL A 103 8.09 0.94 -1.03
N ARG A 104 9.08 0.62 -0.18
CA ARG A 104 8.95 0.60 1.28
C ARG A 104 9.59 1.80 1.97
N ARG A 105 10.59 2.41 1.35
CA ARG A 105 11.26 3.62 1.86
C ARG A 105 11.79 4.50 0.72
N VAL A 106 12.06 5.75 1.06
CA VAL A 106 12.86 6.62 0.21
C VAL A 106 14.33 6.38 0.52
N ILE A 107 15.15 6.25 -0.52
CA ILE A 107 16.61 6.10 -0.38
C ILE A 107 17.26 7.42 0.08
N TYR A 108 18.46 7.35 0.64
CA TYR A 108 19.24 8.56 0.94
C TYR A 108 19.57 9.33 -0.34
N SER A 109 19.59 10.65 -0.25
CA SER A 109 19.99 11.48 -1.39
C SER A 109 21.49 11.42 -1.63
N SER A 110 21.93 11.68 -2.87
CA SER A 110 23.37 11.80 -3.17
C SER A 110 24.04 12.86 -2.29
N ASN A 111 23.36 13.98 -2.05
CA ASN A 111 23.88 15.03 -1.17
C ASN A 111 24.14 14.54 0.27
N ALA A 112 23.35 13.60 0.77
CA ALA A 112 23.60 13.02 2.11
C ALA A 112 24.90 12.19 2.12
N TYR A 113 25.18 11.46 1.07
CA TYR A 113 26.46 10.75 0.89
C TYR A 113 27.65 11.70 0.77
N ASP A 114 27.47 12.82 0.04
CA ASP A 114 28.54 13.80 -0.19
C ASP A 114 28.89 14.59 1.09
N THR A 115 27.88 14.85 1.94
CA THR A 115 28.05 15.71 3.12
C THR A 115 28.29 14.94 4.43
N ASN A 116 27.79 13.70 4.54
CA ASN A 116 27.87 12.88 5.76
C ASN A 116 27.84 11.38 5.44
N ALA A 117 28.81 10.90 4.67
CA ALA A 117 28.91 9.50 4.29
C ALA A 117 28.95 8.54 5.48
N GLU A 118 29.67 8.92 6.56
CA GLU A 118 29.78 8.10 7.78
C GLU A 118 28.42 7.91 8.45
N GLY A 119 27.65 8.98 8.63
CA GLY A 119 26.30 8.92 9.19
C GLY A 119 25.32 8.12 8.32
N VAL A 120 25.43 8.24 6.99
CA VAL A 120 24.61 7.45 6.04
C VAL A 120 24.96 5.96 6.17
N ASN A 121 26.25 5.60 6.19
CA ASN A 121 26.67 4.20 6.30
C ASN A 121 26.23 3.59 7.64
N GLY A 122 26.40 4.32 8.76
CA GLY A 122 25.89 3.88 10.07
C GLY A 122 24.36 3.70 10.08
N GLY A 123 23.64 4.60 9.40
CA GLY A 123 22.20 4.46 9.22
C GLY A 123 21.79 3.23 8.40
N ILE A 124 22.56 2.88 7.36
CA ILE A 124 22.34 1.68 6.55
C ILE A 124 22.62 0.41 7.36
N GLU A 125 23.67 0.37 8.17
CA GLU A 125 23.96 -0.77 9.04
C GLU A 125 22.82 -1.03 10.05
N LEU A 126 22.30 0.02 10.67
CA LEU A 126 21.13 -0.08 11.55
C LEU A 126 19.88 -0.55 10.79
N LEU A 127 19.64 0.00 9.61
CA LEU A 127 18.54 -0.39 8.76
C LEU A 127 18.59 -1.89 8.41
N ASP A 128 19.77 -2.40 8.03
CA ASP A 128 19.94 -3.82 7.67
C ASP A 128 19.78 -4.74 8.89
N LYS A 129 20.20 -4.30 10.06
CA LYS A 129 20.02 -5.03 11.31
C LYS A 129 18.54 -5.19 11.69
N GLU A 130 17.73 -4.17 11.41
CA GLU A 130 16.29 -4.14 11.73
C GLU A 130 15.40 -4.55 10.56
N ASN A 131 15.99 -4.79 9.40
CA ASN A 131 15.26 -5.10 8.17
C ASN A 131 14.43 -6.38 8.31
N THR A 132 13.13 -6.24 8.12
CA THR A 132 12.18 -7.35 8.22
C THR A 132 11.85 -7.99 6.87
N SER A 133 12.45 -7.51 5.79
CA SER A 133 12.22 -8.05 4.44
C SER A 133 12.65 -9.51 4.33
N LYS A 134 11.73 -10.35 3.88
CA LYS A 134 12.02 -11.77 3.58
C LYS A 134 12.48 -12.00 2.14
N LYS A 135 12.60 -10.92 1.35
CA LYS A 135 12.94 -10.97 -0.08
C LYS A 135 14.43 -10.77 -0.36
N GLY A 136 15.26 -10.69 0.69
CA GLY A 136 16.70 -10.49 0.54
C GLY A 136 17.11 -9.11 0.03
N ILE A 137 16.21 -8.13 0.09
CA ILE A 137 16.52 -6.73 -0.25
C ILE A 137 17.07 -6.07 1.01
N SER A 138 18.27 -5.50 0.92
CA SER A 138 18.99 -4.87 2.02
C SER A 138 19.76 -3.65 1.55
N GLY A 139 20.33 -2.88 2.46
CA GLY A 139 21.08 -1.66 2.17
C GLY A 139 20.15 -0.49 1.82
N ASP A 140 20.72 0.54 1.22
CA ASP A 140 19.98 1.74 0.80
C ASP A 140 19.18 1.50 -0.47
N LYS A 141 18.15 0.69 -0.37
CA LYS A 141 17.24 0.38 -1.48
C LYS A 141 15.80 0.72 -1.14
N GLY A 142 15.01 1.01 -2.18
CA GLY A 142 13.60 1.36 -2.01
C GLY A 142 12.72 0.24 -1.45
N GLY A 143 13.14 -1.02 -1.59
CA GLY A 143 12.44 -2.19 -1.05
C GLY A 143 12.92 -2.67 0.32
N THR A 144 13.92 -2.00 0.94
CA THR A 144 14.38 -2.34 2.29
C THR A 144 13.34 -1.89 3.31
N HIS A 145 12.92 -2.81 4.19
CA HIS A 145 11.89 -2.55 5.18
C HIS A 145 12.42 -1.77 6.38
N LEU A 146 11.57 -0.94 6.94
CA LEU A 146 11.79 -0.28 8.22
C LEU A 146 11.34 -1.20 9.36
N TRP A 147 11.83 -1.00 10.57
CA TRP A 147 11.50 -1.82 11.75
C TRP A 147 10.00 -1.92 12.06
N TRP A 148 9.24 -0.88 11.77
CA TRP A 148 7.79 -0.80 12.00
C TRP A 148 6.95 -1.28 10.81
N ASP A 149 7.57 -1.58 9.68
CA ASP A 149 6.88 -2.05 8.49
C ASP A 149 6.27 -3.43 8.77
N ASN A 150 5.00 -3.61 8.43
CA ASN A 150 4.28 -4.86 8.70
C ASN A 150 4.93 -6.08 8.02
N ALA A 151 5.51 -5.90 6.84
CA ALA A 151 6.21 -6.95 6.11
C ALA A 151 5.40 -8.26 5.98
N ASN A 152 4.08 -8.16 5.84
CA ASN A 152 3.15 -9.29 5.75
C ASN A 152 3.10 -10.17 7.02
N LYS A 153 3.32 -9.62 8.20
CA LYS A 153 3.28 -10.36 9.47
C LYS A 153 1.86 -10.59 9.99
N GLY A 154 0.85 -9.89 9.45
CA GLY A 154 -0.47 -9.77 10.05
C GLY A 154 -0.48 -8.72 11.17
N ASN A 155 -1.67 -8.28 11.58
CA ASN A 155 -1.83 -7.23 12.59
C ASN A 155 -2.29 -7.79 13.95
N PHE A 156 -2.68 -9.07 14.00
CA PHE A 156 -3.22 -9.76 15.18
C PHE A 156 -2.62 -11.14 15.35
#